data_9619550e54da41c5adebf891dbdb1e9a
#
_entry.id   9619550e54da41c5adebf891dbdb1e9a
#
_cell.length_a   1.000
_cell.length_b   1.000
_cell.length_c   1.000
_cell.angle_alpha   90.00
_cell.angle_beta   90.00
_cell.angle_gamma   90.00
#
_symmetry.space_group_name_H-M   'P 1'
#
loop_
_entity.id
_entity.type
_entity.pdbx_description
1 polymer ?
#
loop_
_entity_poly.entity_id
_entity_poly.type
_entity_poly.pdbx_seq_one_letter_code
_entity_poly.pdbx_strand_id
1 'polypeptide(L)'
;TNLSEARNLAIAKSTGEFNVKSKLFSGKEIYEISKKFRVYAKNKPSIYEYKLIKTYPHDIEAYTQGLEFINDTLYESTGQYGTSSLRKVDYKTGKVLKKLPINKSYFTEGITHYKDKIIQLTWKENIGFVYNRKTFELLDTFKYNKSPEGWGLCSDDNFLYKTDGSYKLWKIDPQTFEELESKDIVTHNNFISKVNELEYANGLIYANTCLLYTSPSPRDSSK
;
A
#
# COMPACT_ATOMS: atom_id res chain seq x y z
N THR A 1 -15.47 -41.64 12.55
CA THR A 1 -15.73 -40.48 11.66
C THR A 1 -15.03 -40.72 10.34
N ASN A 2 -15.82 -40.86 9.30
CA ASN A 2 -15.36 -41.25 7.98
C ASN A 2 -14.56 -40.08 7.35
N LEU A 3 -13.34 -40.32 6.91
CA LEU A 3 -12.47 -39.33 6.26
C LEU A 3 -13.11 -38.65 5.01
N SER A 4 -14.15 -39.23 4.45
CA SER A 4 -14.90 -38.67 3.33
C SER A 4 -15.76 -37.46 3.75
N GLU A 5 -16.23 -37.36 4.98
CA GLU A 5 -17.02 -36.23 5.48
C GLU A 5 -16.13 -35.00 5.78
N ALA A 6 -14.86 -35.19 6.12
CA ALA A 6 -13.93 -34.10 6.34
C ALA A 6 -13.57 -33.30 5.05
N ARG A 7 -13.78 -33.87 3.89
CA ARG A 7 -13.49 -33.21 2.58
C ARG A 7 -14.40 -32.07 2.23
N ASN A 8 -15.61 -31.98 2.81
CA ASN A 8 -16.61 -30.96 2.49
C ASN A 8 -16.61 -29.76 3.44
N LEU A 9 -15.78 -29.75 4.48
CA LEU A 9 -15.81 -28.73 5.54
C LEU A 9 -14.94 -27.50 5.29
N ALA A 10 -14.12 -27.47 4.26
CA ALA A 10 -13.19 -26.36 4.00
C ALA A 10 -13.42 -25.72 2.62
N ILE A 11 -14.61 -25.20 2.36
CA ILE A 11 -14.77 -24.24 1.26
C ILE A 11 -14.31 -22.88 1.78
N ALA A 12 -13.11 -22.48 1.37
CA ALA A 12 -12.63 -21.13 1.67
C ALA A 12 -13.55 -20.10 0.99
N LYS A 13 -14.12 -19.22 1.77
CA LYS A 13 -15.02 -18.15 1.28
C LYS A 13 -14.26 -16.97 0.69
N SER A 14 -12.94 -16.93 0.86
CA SER A 14 -12.05 -15.88 0.38
C SER A 14 -10.70 -16.44 -0.04
N THR A 15 -9.96 -15.68 -0.82
CA THR A 15 -8.56 -15.93 -1.14
C THR A 15 -7.66 -15.57 0.04
N GLY A 16 -6.43 -16.12 0.08
CA GLY A 16 -5.46 -15.79 1.11
C GLY A 16 -4.79 -17.01 1.76
N GLU A 17 -4.00 -16.76 2.81
CA GLU A 17 -3.37 -17.80 3.62
C GLU A 17 -4.24 -18.13 4.84
N PHE A 18 -4.54 -19.40 5.02
CA PHE A 18 -5.36 -19.93 6.12
C PHE A 18 -4.57 -20.96 6.94
N ASN A 19 -4.76 -20.91 8.24
CA ASN A 19 -4.24 -21.92 9.16
C ASN A 19 -5.41 -22.69 9.74
N VAL A 20 -5.55 -23.97 9.35
CA VAL A 20 -6.56 -24.87 9.87
C VAL A 20 -5.97 -25.65 11.04
N LYS A 21 -6.56 -25.48 12.21
CA LYS A 21 -6.23 -26.24 13.41
C LYS A 21 -7.33 -27.27 13.67
N SER A 22 -6.93 -28.52 13.83
CA SER A 22 -7.83 -29.63 14.17
C SER A 22 -7.40 -30.23 15.49
N LYS A 23 -8.39 -30.55 16.33
CA LYS A 23 -8.16 -31.29 17.58
C LYS A 23 -8.75 -32.68 17.43
N LEU A 24 -7.95 -33.69 17.66
CA LEU A 24 -8.35 -35.09 17.70
C LEU A 24 -8.38 -35.53 19.15
N PHE A 25 -9.51 -36.08 19.56
CA PHE A 25 -9.70 -36.60 20.93
C PHE A 25 -9.63 -38.13 20.89
N SER A 26 -8.73 -38.72 21.67
CA SER A 26 -8.61 -40.16 21.84
C SER A 26 -8.62 -40.49 23.34
N GLY A 27 -9.77 -40.85 23.86
CA GLY A 27 -9.96 -41.00 25.33
C GLY A 27 -9.71 -39.67 26.05
N LYS A 28 -8.71 -39.65 26.94
CA LYS A 28 -8.29 -38.43 27.67
C LYS A 28 -7.22 -37.60 26.92
N GLU A 29 -6.70 -38.11 25.82
CA GLU A 29 -5.62 -37.46 25.08
C GLU A 29 -6.17 -36.53 23.98
N ILE A 30 -5.52 -35.39 23.82
CA ILE A 30 -5.84 -34.38 22.79
C ILE A 30 -4.63 -34.23 21.90
N TYR A 31 -4.82 -34.48 20.60
CA TYR A 31 -3.81 -34.27 19.58
C TYR A 31 -4.19 -33.01 18.77
N GLU A 32 -3.28 -32.07 18.68
CA GLU A 32 -3.49 -30.88 17.83
C GLU A 32 -2.68 -31.01 16.52
N ILE A 33 -3.37 -30.83 15.43
CA ILE A 33 -2.78 -30.79 14.08
C ILE A 33 -3.06 -29.41 13.49
N SER A 34 -2.00 -28.75 13.02
CA SER A 34 -2.11 -27.46 12.34
C SER A 34 -1.57 -27.58 10.93
N LYS A 35 -2.32 -27.08 9.93
CA LYS A 35 -1.90 -27.06 8.53
C LYS A 35 -2.24 -25.73 7.90
N LYS A 36 -1.26 -25.14 7.22
CA LYS A 36 -1.43 -23.94 6.39
C LYS A 36 -1.90 -24.28 4.99
N PHE A 37 -2.85 -23.50 4.47
CA PHE A 37 -3.35 -23.59 3.12
C PHE A 37 -3.27 -22.21 2.47
N ARG A 38 -3.02 -22.20 1.16
CA ARG A 38 -3.09 -21.01 0.33
C ARG A 38 -4.24 -21.16 -0.66
N VAL A 39 -5.12 -20.18 -0.69
CA VAL A 39 -6.24 -20.12 -1.60
C VAL A 39 -6.01 -18.98 -2.58
N TYR A 40 -5.86 -19.34 -3.84
CA TYR A 40 -5.61 -18.42 -4.94
C TYR A 40 -6.89 -17.96 -5.62
N ALA A 41 -6.82 -16.92 -6.44
CA ALA A 41 -7.94 -16.50 -7.26
C ALA A 41 -8.32 -17.58 -8.29
N LYS A 42 -9.62 -17.77 -8.50
CA LYS A 42 -10.13 -18.76 -9.46
C LYS A 42 -9.72 -18.43 -10.89
N ASN A 43 -9.77 -17.16 -11.25
CA ASN A 43 -9.52 -16.69 -12.61
C ASN A 43 -8.10 -16.17 -12.77
N LYS A 44 -7.52 -16.34 -13.94
CA LYS A 44 -6.28 -15.66 -14.32
C LYS A 44 -6.52 -14.15 -14.39
N PRO A 45 -5.54 -13.32 -14.01
CA PRO A 45 -5.65 -11.89 -14.23
C PRO A 45 -5.71 -11.56 -15.72
N SER A 46 -6.49 -10.55 -16.07
CA SER A 46 -6.42 -9.94 -17.39
C SER A 46 -5.09 -9.18 -17.53
N ILE A 47 -4.49 -9.28 -18.71
CA ILE A 47 -3.28 -8.52 -19.03
C ILE A 47 -3.72 -7.31 -19.86
N TYR A 48 -3.32 -6.12 -19.40
CA TYR A 48 -3.57 -4.87 -20.10
C TYR A 48 -2.28 -4.35 -20.71
N GLU A 49 -2.39 -3.77 -21.89
CA GLU A 49 -1.32 -2.98 -22.50
C GLU A 49 -1.50 -1.52 -22.13
N TYR A 50 -0.40 -0.77 -22.10
CA TYR A 50 -0.44 0.68 -21.89
C TYR A 50 0.17 1.41 -23.10
N LYS A 51 -0.32 2.63 -23.34
CA LYS A 51 0.23 3.54 -24.32
C LYS A 51 0.74 4.78 -23.61
N LEU A 52 2.05 5.07 -23.75
CA LEU A 52 2.60 6.33 -23.28
C LEU A 52 2.02 7.48 -24.10
N ILE A 53 1.26 8.36 -23.46
CA ILE A 53 0.62 9.52 -24.12
C ILE A 53 1.53 10.74 -24.04
N LYS A 54 2.13 10.98 -22.86
CA LYS A 54 2.94 12.17 -22.62
C LYS A 54 3.89 11.96 -21.44
N THR A 55 5.06 12.60 -21.50
CA THR A 55 6.02 12.75 -20.40
C THR A 55 6.08 14.20 -19.97
N TYR A 56 6.32 14.41 -18.69
CA TYR A 56 6.48 15.74 -18.10
C TYR A 56 7.82 15.85 -17.38
N PRO A 57 8.41 17.06 -17.30
CA PRO A 57 9.62 17.27 -16.51
C PRO A 57 9.38 16.92 -15.03
N HIS A 58 10.44 16.42 -14.38
CA HIS A 58 10.41 16.09 -12.97
C HIS A 58 11.75 16.44 -12.31
N ASP A 59 11.76 16.74 -11.02
CA ASP A 59 12.96 16.98 -10.24
C ASP A 59 13.75 15.68 -10.09
N ILE A 60 14.93 15.58 -10.72
CA ILE A 60 15.76 14.37 -10.69
C ILE A 60 16.31 14.04 -9.30
N GLU A 61 16.34 15.02 -8.38
CA GLU A 61 16.74 14.82 -6.98
C GLU A 61 15.57 14.32 -6.10
N ALA A 62 14.36 14.25 -6.64
CA ALA A 62 13.22 13.71 -5.93
C ALA A 62 13.32 12.18 -5.88
N TYR A 63 13.41 11.62 -4.69
CA TYR A 63 13.22 10.19 -4.49
C TYR A 63 11.74 9.92 -4.23
N THR A 64 10.94 9.94 -5.30
CA THR A 64 9.48 9.86 -5.23
C THR A 64 9.02 8.54 -4.65
N GLN A 65 8.15 8.62 -3.66
CA GLN A 65 7.53 7.48 -2.97
C GLN A 65 6.02 7.52 -3.04
N GLY A 66 5.42 8.68 -3.27
CA GLY A 66 4.00 8.85 -3.43
C GLY A 66 3.65 10.03 -4.32
N LEU A 67 2.64 9.86 -5.16
CA LEU A 67 2.09 10.88 -6.04
C LEU A 67 0.58 10.91 -5.90
N GLU A 68 0.00 12.09 -5.81
CA GLU A 68 -1.44 12.28 -5.69
C GLU A 68 -1.89 13.49 -6.51
N PHE A 69 -2.83 13.31 -7.42
CA PHE A 69 -3.46 14.39 -8.17
C PHE A 69 -4.73 14.87 -7.49
N ILE A 70 -4.78 16.15 -7.12
CA ILE A 70 -5.96 16.76 -6.52
C ILE A 70 -6.26 18.07 -7.25
N ASN A 71 -7.37 18.13 -8.00
CA ASN A 71 -7.79 19.34 -8.73
C ASN A 71 -6.64 19.97 -9.55
N ASP A 72 -6.09 19.22 -10.49
CA ASP A 72 -4.98 19.62 -11.38
C ASP A 72 -3.67 20.01 -10.66
N THR A 73 -3.55 19.70 -9.40
CA THR A 73 -2.33 19.90 -8.62
C THR A 73 -1.70 18.56 -8.28
N LEU A 74 -0.42 18.39 -8.57
CA LEU A 74 0.34 17.22 -8.17
C LEU A 74 0.93 17.45 -6.78
N TYR A 75 0.64 16.53 -5.86
CA TYR A 75 1.29 16.41 -4.57
C TYR A 75 2.28 15.25 -4.64
N GLU A 76 3.43 15.40 -4.01
CA GLU A 76 4.50 14.43 -4.04
C GLU A 76 5.07 14.20 -2.65
N SER A 77 5.24 12.94 -2.28
CA SER A 77 6.01 12.49 -1.14
C SER A 77 7.36 11.98 -1.63
N THR A 78 8.44 12.50 -1.07
CA THR A 78 9.79 12.01 -1.37
C THR A 78 10.40 11.35 -0.17
N GLY A 79 11.02 10.17 -0.36
CA GLY A 79 11.73 9.44 0.66
C GLY A 79 13.18 9.92 0.87
N GLN A 80 13.95 9.10 1.55
CA GLN A 80 15.33 9.26 1.97
C GLN A 80 15.48 9.98 3.32
N TYR A 81 16.19 9.31 4.26
CA TYR A 81 16.54 9.91 5.53
C TYR A 81 17.34 11.19 5.31
N GLY A 82 16.93 12.25 5.98
CA GLY A 82 17.57 13.57 5.89
C GLY A 82 17.07 14.45 4.74
N THR A 83 16.37 13.92 3.74
CA THR A 83 15.89 14.68 2.57
C THR A 83 14.39 14.47 2.25
N SER A 84 13.70 13.63 3.00
CA SER A 84 12.25 13.41 2.87
C SER A 84 11.47 14.71 2.88
N SER A 85 10.44 14.80 2.05
CA SER A 85 9.61 16.00 1.97
C SER A 85 8.19 15.71 1.47
N LEU A 86 7.27 16.62 1.81
CA LEU A 86 5.97 16.75 1.17
C LEU A 86 6.03 17.94 0.21
N ARG A 87 5.60 17.76 -1.04
CA ARG A 87 5.70 18.77 -2.09
C ARG A 87 4.38 19.02 -2.79
N LYS A 88 4.24 20.22 -3.30
CA LYS A 88 3.26 20.61 -4.32
C LYS A 88 4.01 20.97 -5.58
N VAL A 89 3.66 20.34 -6.70
CA VAL A 89 4.43 20.41 -7.94
C VAL A 89 3.53 20.87 -9.09
N ASP A 90 4.01 21.76 -9.91
CA ASP A 90 3.44 21.98 -11.22
C ASP A 90 3.90 20.84 -12.15
N TYR A 91 3.03 19.89 -12.40
CA TYR A 91 3.37 18.70 -13.16
C TYR A 91 3.75 18.99 -14.62
N LYS A 92 3.29 20.14 -15.18
CA LYS A 92 3.59 20.52 -16.58
C LYS A 92 5.03 20.99 -16.76
N THR A 93 5.57 21.64 -15.73
CA THR A 93 6.92 22.22 -15.75
C THR A 93 7.92 21.48 -14.85
N GLY A 94 7.46 20.60 -13.97
CA GLY A 94 8.27 19.96 -12.93
C GLY A 94 8.66 20.89 -11.79
N LYS A 95 8.19 22.13 -11.77
CA LYS A 95 8.56 23.13 -10.77
C LYS A 95 7.92 22.80 -9.42
N VAL A 96 8.74 22.72 -8.38
CA VAL A 96 8.28 22.61 -7.00
C VAL A 96 7.72 23.96 -6.54
N LEU A 97 6.41 24.03 -6.36
CA LEU A 97 5.68 25.24 -5.93
C LEU A 97 5.74 25.45 -4.43
N LYS A 98 5.74 24.34 -3.68
CA LYS A 98 5.83 24.33 -2.22
C LYS A 98 6.54 23.07 -1.77
N LYS A 99 7.40 23.18 -0.75
CA LYS A 99 8.12 22.06 -0.14
C LYS A 99 8.08 22.18 1.37
N LEU A 100 7.65 21.12 2.05
CA LEU A 100 7.78 20.93 3.48
C LEU A 100 8.85 19.87 3.72
N PRO A 101 10.03 20.23 4.24
CA PRO A 101 11.02 19.26 4.67
C PRO A 101 10.50 18.47 5.87
N ILE A 102 10.73 17.16 5.87
CA ILE A 102 10.39 16.29 6.99
C ILE A 102 11.60 16.11 7.89
N ASN A 103 11.38 15.85 9.17
CA ASN A 103 12.47 15.60 10.11
C ASN A 103 13.38 14.47 9.60
N LYS A 104 14.69 14.65 9.73
CA LYS A 104 15.73 13.78 9.18
C LYS A 104 15.67 12.33 9.64
N SER A 105 14.98 12.04 10.75
CA SER A 105 14.80 10.70 11.28
C SER A 105 13.72 9.89 10.58
N TYR A 106 12.94 10.48 9.67
CA TYR A 106 11.87 9.81 8.97
C TYR A 106 12.20 9.59 7.49
N PHE A 107 11.87 8.41 7.03
CA PHE A 107 11.80 8.10 5.61
C PHE A 107 10.32 8.10 5.21
N THR A 108 9.87 9.11 4.46
CA THR A 108 8.46 9.19 4.06
C THR A 108 8.18 8.40 2.80
N GLU A 109 6.98 7.86 2.74
CA GLU A 109 6.49 6.91 1.74
C GLU A 109 5.21 7.45 1.07
N GLY A 110 4.26 6.58 0.75
CA GLY A 110 3.03 6.91 0.06
C GLY A 110 2.22 8.04 0.70
N ILE A 111 1.50 8.77 -0.14
CA ILE A 111 0.56 9.82 0.26
C ILE A 111 -0.81 9.59 -0.36
N THR A 112 -1.83 10.11 0.29
CA THR A 112 -3.15 10.30 -0.31
C THR A 112 -3.85 11.49 0.32
N HIS A 113 -4.95 11.91 -0.28
CA HIS A 113 -5.81 12.91 0.34
C HIS A 113 -7.08 12.27 0.92
N TYR A 114 -7.60 12.91 1.95
CA TYR A 114 -8.93 12.65 2.47
C TYR A 114 -9.56 13.97 2.87
N LYS A 115 -10.60 14.40 2.14
CA LYS A 115 -11.23 15.73 2.28
C LYS A 115 -10.20 16.85 2.05
N ASP A 116 -9.95 17.68 3.06
CA ASP A 116 -9.01 18.81 3.01
C ASP A 116 -7.63 18.48 3.62
N LYS A 117 -7.37 17.22 3.88
CA LYS A 117 -6.13 16.71 4.48
C LYS A 117 -5.26 15.98 3.45
N ILE A 118 -3.95 16.00 3.69
CA ILE A 118 -2.98 15.07 3.09
C ILE A 118 -2.52 14.13 4.19
N ILE A 119 -2.54 12.85 3.91
CA ILE A 119 -2.01 11.80 4.78
C ILE A 119 -0.72 11.27 4.14
N GLN A 120 0.36 11.22 4.90
CA GLN A 120 1.68 10.76 4.46
C GLN A 120 2.19 9.69 5.41
N LEU A 121 2.65 8.57 4.87
CA LEU A 121 3.23 7.47 5.65
C LEU A 121 4.73 7.67 5.86
N THR A 122 5.27 6.95 6.85
CA THR A 122 6.71 6.68 6.99
C THR A 122 6.98 5.19 6.77
N TRP A 123 8.20 4.84 6.41
CA TRP A 123 8.59 3.46 6.12
C TRP A 123 8.54 2.58 7.38
N LYS A 124 9.59 2.63 8.20
CA LYS A 124 9.81 1.75 9.36
C LYS A 124 9.44 2.38 10.69
N GLU A 125 9.23 3.69 10.70
CA GLU A 125 8.92 4.42 11.92
C GLU A 125 7.48 4.19 12.38
N ASN A 126 6.63 3.61 11.53
CA ASN A 126 5.23 3.28 11.80
C ASN A 126 4.41 4.49 12.25
N ILE A 127 4.74 5.65 11.71
CA ILE A 127 4.05 6.92 11.97
C ILE A 127 3.47 7.43 10.65
N GLY A 128 2.22 7.87 10.70
CA GLY A 128 1.61 8.65 9.63
C GLY A 128 1.45 10.09 10.08
N PHE A 129 1.60 11.00 9.14
CA PHE A 129 1.40 12.44 9.30
C PHE A 129 0.10 12.86 8.62
N VAL A 130 -0.60 13.79 9.25
CA VAL A 130 -1.82 14.40 8.72
C VAL A 130 -1.60 15.89 8.59
N TYR A 131 -1.67 16.40 7.37
CA TYR A 131 -1.44 17.82 7.08
C TYR A 131 -2.70 18.50 6.55
N ASN A 132 -2.81 19.79 6.82
CA ASN A 132 -3.72 20.64 6.05
C ASN A 132 -3.23 20.71 4.60
N ARG A 133 -4.08 20.35 3.65
CA ARG A 133 -3.73 20.28 2.22
C ARG A 133 -3.25 21.61 1.64
N LYS A 134 -3.78 22.74 2.07
CA LYS A 134 -3.43 24.06 1.54
C LYS A 134 -2.17 24.61 2.17
N THR A 135 -2.08 24.53 3.50
CA THR A 135 -1.02 25.18 4.29
C THR A 135 0.18 24.26 4.56
N PHE A 136 0.05 22.95 4.43
CA PHE A 136 1.02 21.94 4.88
C PHE A 136 1.31 22.01 6.40
N GLU A 137 0.44 22.63 7.15
CA GLU A 137 0.47 22.62 8.60
C GLU A 137 0.21 21.20 9.09
N LEU A 138 1.04 20.71 10.00
CA LEU A 138 0.83 19.41 10.65
C LEU A 138 -0.36 19.53 11.59
N LEU A 139 -1.41 18.76 11.32
CA LEU A 139 -2.64 18.74 12.12
C LEU A 139 -2.61 17.63 13.16
N ASP A 140 -2.06 16.46 12.79
CA ASP A 140 -2.07 15.27 13.64
C ASP A 140 -1.00 14.28 13.21
N THR A 141 -0.76 13.27 14.06
CA THR A 141 0.05 12.10 13.77
C THR A 141 -0.65 10.85 14.28
N PHE A 142 -0.47 9.74 13.59
CA PHE A 142 -1.03 8.46 14.01
C PHE A 142 0.00 7.33 13.91
N LYS A 143 -0.27 6.23 14.60
CA LYS A 143 0.56 5.02 14.53
C LYS A 143 -0.24 3.89 13.88
N TYR A 144 0.44 3.10 13.07
CA TYR A 144 -0.07 1.83 12.58
C TYR A 144 0.69 0.69 13.26
N ASN A 145 -0.07 -0.23 13.88
CA ASN A 145 0.50 -1.22 14.81
C ASN A 145 0.28 -2.66 14.33
N LYS A 146 -0.62 -2.89 13.37
CA LYS A 146 -0.90 -4.23 12.83
C LYS A 146 0.00 -4.57 11.65
N SER A 147 0.36 -3.58 10.84
CA SER A 147 1.28 -3.73 9.72
C SER A 147 2.72 -3.37 10.11
N PRO A 148 3.74 -4.05 9.54
CA PRO A 148 5.14 -3.84 9.92
C PRO A 148 5.74 -2.54 9.39
N GLU A 149 5.27 -2.05 8.24
CA GLU A 149 5.83 -0.88 7.53
C GLU A 149 4.71 -0.07 6.86
N GLY A 150 5.00 1.15 6.44
CA GLY A 150 4.16 1.95 5.57
C GLY A 150 4.81 2.07 4.19
N TRP A 151 4.06 1.72 3.13
CA TRP A 151 4.50 1.82 1.74
C TRP A 151 3.51 2.69 0.94
N GLY A 152 2.79 2.14 -0.02
CA GLY A 152 1.79 2.88 -0.79
C GLY A 152 0.53 3.22 0.01
N LEU A 153 -0.16 4.28 -0.40
CA LEU A 153 -1.40 4.75 0.22
C LEU A 153 -2.33 5.35 -0.83
N CYS A 154 -3.60 4.96 -0.81
CA CYS A 154 -4.66 5.63 -1.59
C CYS A 154 -5.97 5.72 -0.78
N SER A 155 -6.96 6.44 -1.30
CA SER A 155 -8.29 6.58 -0.68
C SER A 155 -9.43 6.42 -1.69
N ASP A 156 -10.59 5.95 -1.22
CA ASP A 156 -11.83 5.78 -2.00
C ASP A 156 -12.98 6.62 -1.43
N ASP A 157 -12.79 7.77 -0.92
CA ASP A 157 -13.77 8.62 -0.23
C ASP A 157 -14.28 8.08 1.12
N ASN A 158 -14.29 6.77 1.34
CA ASN A 158 -14.79 6.13 2.56
C ASN A 158 -13.67 5.59 3.43
N PHE A 159 -12.62 5.04 2.82
CA PHE A 159 -11.52 4.38 3.51
C PHE A 159 -10.17 4.75 2.89
N LEU A 160 -9.12 4.54 3.67
CA LEU A 160 -7.76 4.54 3.16
C LEU A 160 -7.31 3.10 2.94
N TYR A 161 -6.46 2.90 1.95
CA TYR A 161 -5.83 1.62 1.64
C TYR A 161 -4.33 1.76 1.64
N LYS A 162 -3.64 0.86 2.35
CA LYS A 162 -2.20 0.91 2.57
C LYS A 162 -1.54 -0.43 2.24
N THR A 163 -0.36 -0.39 1.65
CA THR A 163 0.55 -1.52 1.55
C THR A 163 1.67 -1.43 2.59
N ASP A 164 2.36 -2.55 2.82
CA ASP A 164 3.36 -2.69 3.88
C ASP A 164 4.59 -3.51 3.43
N GLY A 165 4.80 -3.63 2.10
CA GLY A 165 5.86 -4.44 1.52
C GLY A 165 5.59 -5.95 1.49
N SER A 166 4.64 -6.45 2.27
CA SER A 166 4.15 -7.82 2.19
C SER A 166 3.15 -7.99 1.03
N TYR A 167 2.40 -9.05 1.04
CA TYR A 167 1.28 -9.28 0.11
C TYR A 167 -0.07 -8.78 0.68
N LYS A 168 -0.07 -7.91 1.67
CA LYS A 168 -1.29 -7.40 2.32
C LYS A 168 -1.66 -6.01 1.82
N LEU A 169 -2.95 -5.84 1.59
CA LEU A 169 -3.62 -4.56 1.42
C LEU A 169 -4.43 -4.29 2.69
N TRP A 170 -4.06 -3.27 3.43
CA TRP A 170 -4.72 -2.85 4.67
C TRP A 170 -5.81 -1.84 4.37
N LYS A 171 -6.97 -2.02 4.98
CA LYS A 171 -8.07 -1.06 4.99
C LYS A 171 -8.04 -0.29 6.30
N ILE A 172 -8.08 1.03 6.22
CA ILE A 172 -7.87 1.94 7.34
C ILE A 172 -9.07 2.89 7.44
N ASP A 173 -9.54 3.13 8.66
CA ASP A 173 -10.54 4.17 8.94
C ASP A 173 -9.90 5.56 8.76
N PRO A 174 -10.46 6.45 7.93
CA PRO A 174 -9.84 7.74 7.62
C PRO A 174 -10.00 8.80 8.73
N GLN A 175 -10.76 8.51 9.78
CA GLN A 175 -10.96 9.42 10.91
C GLN A 175 -10.10 9.03 12.10
N THR A 176 -10.05 7.75 12.42
CA THR A 176 -9.29 7.21 13.56
C THR A 176 -7.91 6.71 13.17
N PHE A 177 -7.67 6.48 11.87
CA PHE A 177 -6.48 5.86 11.30
C PHE A 177 -6.22 4.42 11.82
N GLU A 178 -7.26 3.77 12.35
CA GLU A 178 -7.18 2.38 12.76
C GLU A 178 -7.13 1.45 11.55
N GLU A 179 -6.17 0.51 11.54
CA GLU A 179 -6.11 -0.59 10.58
C GLU A 179 -7.23 -1.58 10.88
N LEU A 180 -8.32 -1.56 10.10
CA LEU A 180 -9.53 -2.35 10.34
C LEU A 180 -9.32 -3.82 9.99
N GLU A 181 -8.95 -4.08 8.74
CA GLU A 181 -8.75 -5.41 8.18
C GLU A 181 -7.64 -5.41 7.14
N SER A 182 -7.15 -6.58 6.77
CA SER A 182 -6.27 -6.73 5.62
C SER A 182 -6.77 -7.83 4.69
N LYS A 183 -6.48 -7.68 3.40
CA LYS A 183 -6.72 -8.70 2.36
C LYS A 183 -5.40 -9.06 1.71
N ASP A 184 -5.26 -10.34 1.36
CA ASP A 184 -4.08 -10.82 0.65
C ASP A 184 -4.22 -10.53 -0.85
N ILE A 185 -3.18 -9.93 -1.43
CA ILE A 185 -3.10 -9.63 -2.86
C ILE A 185 -2.64 -10.90 -3.58
N VAL A 186 -3.54 -11.52 -4.32
CA VAL A 186 -3.31 -12.83 -4.95
C VAL A 186 -3.72 -12.86 -6.40
N THR A 187 -3.02 -13.68 -7.19
CA THR A 187 -3.44 -14.10 -8.52
C THR A 187 -3.96 -15.54 -8.49
N HIS A 188 -4.14 -16.15 -9.65
CA HIS A 188 -4.56 -17.55 -9.77
C HIS A 188 -3.50 -18.58 -9.29
N ASN A 189 -2.26 -18.14 -9.09
CA ASN A 189 -1.13 -19.02 -8.73
C ASN A 189 -0.09 -18.40 -7.79
N ASN A 190 -0.19 -17.11 -7.48
CA ASN A 190 0.81 -16.42 -6.68
C ASN A 190 0.20 -15.41 -5.69
N PHE A 191 0.94 -15.14 -4.61
CA PHE A 191 0.80 -13.97 -3.76
C PHE A 191 1.71 -12.86 -4.30
N ILE A 192 1.17 -11.66 -4.42
CA ILE A 192 1.90 -10.50 -4.94
C ILE A 192 2.40 -9.67 -3.76
N SER A 193 3.68 -9.73 -3.49
CA SER A 193 4.37 -8.93 -2.48
C SER A 193 5.08 -7.72 -3.10
N LYS A 194 5.60 -6.85 -2.23
CA LYS A 194 6.32 -5.62 -2.61
C LYS A 194 5.46 -4.67 -3.46
N VAL A 195 4.16 -4.73 -3.26
CA VAL A 195 3.25 -3.73 -3.82
C VAL A 195 3.54 -2.42 -3.10
N ASN A 196 3.83 -1.39 -3.88
CA ASN A 196 4.29 -0.10 -3.35
C ASN A 196 3.23 0.97 -3.60
N GLU A 197 3.48 1.94 -4.46
CA GLU A 197 2.58 3.06 -4.67
C GLU A 197 1.19 2.62 -5.12
N LEU A 198 0.17 3.27 -4.58
CA LEU A 198 -1.23 2.99 -4.82
C LEU A 198 -1.95 4.22 -5.35
N GLU A 199 -2.86 4.01 -6.29
CA GLU A 199 -3.78 5.03 -6.78
C GLU A 199 -5.19 4.42 -6.92
N TYR A 200 -6.22 5.10 -6.40
CA TYR A 200 -7.60 4.67 -6.57
C TYR A 200 -8.28 5.45 -7.69
N ALA A 201 -8.74 4.75 -8.69
CA ALA A 201 -9.48 5.34 -9.79
C ALA A 201 -10.55 4.39 -10.34
N ASN A 202 -11.75 4.92 -10.59
CA ASN A 202 -12.86 4.18 -11.23
C ASN A 202 -13.22 2.85 -10.56
N GLY A 203 -13.18 2.80 -9.22
CA GLY A 203 -13.51 1.60 -8.47
C GLY A 203 -12.41 0.55 -8.40
N LEU A 204 -11.20 0.87 -8.87
CA LEU A 204 -10.04 0.01 -8.87
C LEU A 204 -8.87 0.66 -8.14
N ILE A 205 -8.05 -0.16 -7.50
CA ILE A 205 -6.75 0.26 -6.97
C ILE A 205 -5.68 -0.14 -7.99
N TYR A 206 -4.99 0.85 -8.51
CA TYR A 206 -3.80 0.68 -9.33
C TYR A 206 -2.58 0.65 -8.43
N ALA A 207 -1.62 -0.21 -8.74
CA ALA A 207 -0.44 -0.37 -7.91
C ALA A 207 0.78 -0.74 -8.77
N ASN A 208 1.95 -0.28 -8.35
CA ASN A 208 3.21 -0.81 -8.86
C ASN A 208 3.81 -1.81 -7.87
N THR A 209 4.82 -2.55 -8.31
CA THR A 209 5.60 -3.40 -7.42
C THR A 209 7.03 -2.90 -7.38
N CYS A 210 7.56 -2.71 -6.18
CA CYS A 210 8.93 -2.30 -5.98
C CYS A 210 9.90 -3.38 -6.49
N LEU A 211 10.97 -2.96 -7.17
CA LEU A 211 12.05 -3.83 -7.67
C LEU A 211 11.66 -4.83 -8.78
N LEU A 212 10.54 -4.67 -9.46
CA LEU A 212 10.41 -5.22 -10.79
C LEU A 212 11.07 -4.23 -11.76
N TYR A 213 11.93 -4.73 -12.62
CA TYR A 213 12.76 -3.99 -13.61
C TYR A 213 11.97 -3.17 -14.65
N THR A 214 10.73 -2.81 -14.37
CA THR A 214 9.81 -2.20 -15.32
C THR A 214 9.54 -0.71 -15.09
N SER A 215 10.06 -0.12 -14.01
CA SER A 215 10.10 1.33 -13.82
C SER A 215 11.55 1.77 -13.87
N PRO A 216 12.04 2.29 -14.99
CA PRO A 216 13.36 2.92 -15.01
C PRO A 216 13.32 4.10 -14.04
N SER A 217 14.01 3.96 -12.91
CA SER A 217 14.35 5.12 -12.09
C SER A 217 15.11 6.11 -12.96
N PRO A 218 14.88 7.41 -12.87
CA PRO A 218 15.70 8.40 -13.57
C PRO A 218 17.21 8.25 -13.33
N ARG A 219 17.60 7.51 -12.28
CA ARG A 219 19.00 7.17 -11.99
C ARG A 219 19.57 6.01 -12.82
N ASP A 220 18.71 5.17 -13.42
CA ASP A 220 19.16 4.02 -14.22
C ASP A 220 19.42 4.40 -15.69
N SER A 221 19.07 5.60 -16.13
CA SER A 221 19.29 6.09 -17.48
C SER A 221 20.67 6.75 -17.68
N SER A 222 21.53 6.77 -16.66
CA SER A 222 22.88 7.38 -16.68
C SER A 222 24.04 6.38 -16.68
N LYS A 223 23.79 5.17 -17.23
CA LYS A 223 24.88 4.21 -17.52
C LYS A 223 24.94 3.88 -19.01
#